data_d7d26829d71a44ef628822a04fd1c4be
#
_entry.id   d7d26829d71a44ef628822a04fd1c4be
#
_cell.length_a   1.000
_cell.length_b   1.000
_cell.length_c   1.000
_cell.angle_alpha   90.00
_cell.angle_beta   90.00
_cell.angle_gamma   90.00
#
_symmetry.space_group_name_H-M   'P 1'
#
loop_
_entity.id
_entity.type
_entity.pdbx_description
1 polymer ?
#
loop_
_entity_poly.entity_id
_entity_poly.type
_entity_poly.pdbx_seq_one_letter_code
_entity_poly.pdbx_strand_id
1 'polypeptide(L)'
;MFTDATTSSLTNAEEHVLHDGFGRTIDYLRISLTDRCNLRCVYCMPEEGVLSLLHEDILTLEEVISVVELAAKNGIKHIRLTGGEPLVRKGIVGLVQAIKQIKGIESVALTTNGILLPTMANDLKNAGLDRVNISLDSLDKDQYRAITRCGTLADALAGIDAALHYEFAPVKINVVVVRHLNQNLAQFARLTLDKPLHVRFIEYMPMAGQDYRGLPISEIKQ
;
A
#
# COMPACT_ATOMS: atom_id res chain seq x y z
N MET A 1 -9.94 -31.09 59.02
CA MET A 1 -8.81 -30.42 58.36
C MET A 1 -9.07 -30.48 56.88
N PHE A 2 -9.62 -29.40 56.35
CA PHE A 2 -9.88 -29.26 54.94
C PHE A 2 -8.77 -28.34 54.39
N THR A 3 -7.98 -28.86 53.50
CA THR A 3 -6.94 -28.10 52.78
C THR A 3 -7.55 -27.51 51.54
N ASP A 4 -7.57 -26.17 51.48
CA ASP A 4 -7.95 -25.37 50.36
C ASP A 4 -7.04 -25.65 49.15
N ALA A 5 -7.64 -26.08 48.06
CA ALA A 5 -7.03 -26.12 46.75
C ALA A 5 -7.30 -24.78 46.06
N THR A 6 -6.32 -23.87 46.10
CA THR A 6 -6.30 -22.63 45.36
C THR A 6 -6.26 -22.93 43.85
N THR A 7 -7.38 -22.70 43.20
CA THR A 7 -7.51 -22.68 41.75
C THR A 7 -6.82 -21.45 41.20
N SER A 8 -5.60 -21.61 40.78
CA SER A 8 -4.89 -20.63 39.95
C SER A 8 -5.25 -20.89 38.48
N SER A 9 -6.34 -20.30 38.01
CA SER A 9 -6.65 -20.21 36.58
C SER A 9 -6.15 -18.88 36.04
N LEU A 10 -4.85 -18.80 35.83
CA LEU A 10 -4.30 -17.79 34.90
C LEU A 10 -4.51 -18.30 33.49
N THR A 11 -5.54 -17.83 32.83
CA THR A 11 -5.71 -17.96 31.40
C THR A 11 -4.61 -17.18 30.72
N ASN A 12 -3.48 -17.82 30.43
CA ASN A 12 -2.57 -17.38 29.42
C ASN A 12 -3.35 -17.41 28.11
N ALA A 13 -3.76 -16.23 27.61
CA ALA A 13 -4.13 -16.09 26.21
C ALA A 13 -2.85 -16.38 25.42
N GLU A 14 -2.70 -17.63 24.96
CA GLU A 14 -1.67 -17.99 24.00
C GLU A 14 -1.85 -17.04 22.81
N GLU A 15 -0.87 -16.20 22.54
CA GLU A 15 -0.83 -15.40 21.34
C GLU A 15 -0.77 -16.39 20.17
N HIS A 16 -1.89 -16.56 19.47
CA HIS A 16 -1.94 -17.37 18.26
C HIS A 16 -1.15 -16.64 17.17
N VAL A 17 0.11 -17.02 17.00
CA VAL A 17 0.99 -16.48 15.98
C VAL A 17 0.87 -17.35 14.74
N LEU A 18 0.54 -16.75 13.61
CA LEU A 18 0.46 -17.45 12.32
C LEU A 18 1.86 -17.77 11.80
N HIS A 19 2.05 -19.01 11.36
CA HIS A 19 3.27 -19.47 10.71
C HIS A 19 2.95 -20.08 9.34
N ASP A 20 3.85 -19.89 8.38
CA ASP A 20 3.77 -20.61 7.11
C ASP A 20 4.42 -22.01 7.20
N GLY A 21 4.31 -22.77 6.10
CA GLY A 21 4.90 -24.12 6.03
C GLY A 21 6.43 -24.18 6.13
N PHE A 22 7.11 -23.04 6.15
CA PHE A 22 8.56 -22.91 6.31
C PHE A 22 8.96 -22.36 7.70
N GLY A 23 8.02 -22.24 8.63
CA GLY A 23 8.25 -21.71 9.98
C GLY A 23 8.42 -20.18 10.06
N ARG A 24 8.08 -19.45 8.99
CA ARG A 24 8.15 -17.97 9.03
C ARG A 24 6.88 -17.42 9.69
N THR A 25 7.04 -16.46 10.57
CA THR A 25 5.93 -15.75 11.18
C THR A 25 5.23 -14.88 10.14
N ILE A 26 3.91 -14.94 10.11
CA ILE A 26 3.05 -14.10 9.28
C ILE A 26 2.49 -12.98 10.15
N ASP A 27 3.09 -11.80 10.08
CA ASP A 27 2.75 -10.62 10.88
C ASP A 27 2.24 -9.44 10.06
N TYR A 28 2.05 -9.65 8.75
CA TYR A 28 1.75 -8.61 7.78
C TYR A 28 0.50 -8.93 6.97
N LEU A 29 -0.45 -7.99 6.93
CA LEU A 29 -1.68 -8.10 6.12
C LEU A 29 -1.80 -6.95 5.13
N ARG A 30 -2.10 -7.29 3.87
CA ARG A 30 -2.39 -6.33 2.82
C ARG A 30 -3.87 -6.39 2.47
N ILE A 31 -4.54 -5.22 2.52
CA ILE A 31 -5.98 -5.10 2.30
C ILE A 31 -6.23 -4.20 1.10
N SER A 32 -6.94 -4.73 0.10
CA SER A 32 -7.47 -3.94 -1.02
C SER A 32 -8.80 -3.34 -0.62
N LEU A 33 -8.91 -2.01 -0.62
CA LEU A 33 -10.09 -1.29 -0.14
C LEU A 33 -11.13 -1.00 -1.23
N THR A 34 -10.71 -1.02 -2.49
CA THR A 34 -11.54 -0.64 -3.63
C THR A 34 -10.92 -1.10 -4.94
N ASP A 35 -11.76 -1.39 -5.91
CA ASP A 35 -11.41 -1.60 -7.31
C ASP A 35 -11.23 -0.29 -8.09
N ARG A 36 -11.75 0.83 -7.55
CA ARG A 36 -11.73 2.15 -8.22
C ARG A 36 -10.36 2.78 -8.15
N CYS A 37 -9.98 3.44 -9.25
CA CYS A 37 -8.76 4.21 -9.35
C CYS A 37 -9.02 5.51 -10.14
N ASN A 38 -8.32 6.58 -9.80
CA ASN A 38 -8.34 7.83 -10.56
C ASN A 38 -7.31 7.86 -11.70
N LEU A 39 -6.55 6.77 -11.91
CA LEU A 39 -5.68 6.53 -13.06
C LEU A 39 -6.17 5.35 -13.89
N ARG A 40 -5.62 5.21 -15.12
CA ARG A 40 -5.92 4.12 -16.08
C ARG A 40 -4.62 3.57 -16.68
N CYS A 41 -3.67 3.18 -15.81
CA CYS A 41 -2.36 2.72 -16.26
C CYS A 41 -2.47 1.58 -17.25
N VAL A 42 -1.76 1.73 -18.39
CA VAL A 42 -1.87 0.85 -19.57
C VAL A 42 -1.64 -0.63 -19.28
N TYR A 43 -0.80 -0.94 -18.29
CA TYR A 43 -0.49 -2.31 -17.88
C TYR A 43 -1.36 -2.82 -16.73
N CYS A 44 -2.22 -1.97 -16.14
CA CYS A 44 -2.99 -2.29 -14.93
C CYS A 44 -4.48 -2.49 -15.19
N MET A 45 -5.09 -1.63 -16.01
CA MET A 45 -6.51 -1.72 -16.31
C MET A 45 -6.84 -1.21 -17.72
N PRO A 46 -7.97 -1.63 -18.29
CA PRO A 46 -8.49 -1.10 -19.56
C PRO A 46 -8.70 0.42 -19.51
N GLU A 47 -8.78 1.04 -20.69
CA GLU A 47 -8.99 2.50 -20.80
C GLU A 47 -10.34 2.92 -20.22
N GLU A 48 -11.36 2.12 -20.44
CA GLU A 48 -12.72 2.31 -19.90
C GLU A 48 -12.79 2.12 -18.38
N GLY A 49 -11.72 1.56 -17.78
CA GLY A 49 -11.67 1.16 -16.40
C GLY A 49 -12.18 -0.26 -16.18
N VAL A 50 -12.33 -0.65 -14.93
CA VAL A 50 -12.97 -1.92 -14.55
C VAL A 50 -14.46 -1.69 -14.31
N LEU A 51 -15.27 -2.70 -14.58
CA LEU A 51 -16.67 -2.70 -14.14
C LEU A 51 -16.67 -2.56 -12.62
N SER A 52 -17.27 -1.47 -12.13
CA SER A 52 -17.34 -1.25 -10.69
C SER A 52 -18.11 -2.37 -10.03
N LEU A 53 -17.54 -2.98 -9.03
CA LEU A 53 -18.25 -3.91 -8.15
C LEU A 53 -19.43 -3.19 -7.50
N LEU A 54 -20.49 -3.92 -7.21
CA LEU A 54 -21.61 -3.40 -6.44
C LEU A 54 -21.16 -3.08 -5.02
N HIS A 55 -21.83 -2.18 -4.34
CA HIS A 55 -21.52 -1.83 -2.96
C HIS A 55 -21.57 -3.04 -2.01
N GLU A 56 -22.45 -3.99 -2.30
CA GLU A 56 -22.63 -5.24 -1.54
C GLU A 56 -21.47 -6.25 -1.73
N ASP A 57 -20.70 -6.09 -2.82
CA ASP A 57 -19.53 -6.95 -3.11
C ASP A 57 -18.21 -6.41 -2.52
N ILE A 58 -18.26 -5.21 -1.94
CA ILE A 58 -17.07 -4.57 -1.36
C ILE A 58 -17.27 -4.42 0.14
N LEU A 59 -16.31 -4.92 0.93
CA LEU A 59 -16.35 -4.77 2.39
C LEU A 59 -16.58 -3.31 2.81
N THR A 60 -17.45 -3.10 3.76
CA THR A 60 -17.60 -1.82 4.45
C THR A 60 -16.33 -1.50 5.26
N LEU A 61 -16.18 -0.25 5.71
CA LEU A 61 -15.02 0.11 6.54
C LEU A 61 -15.09 -0.58 7.90
N GLU A 62 -16.27 -0.79 8.44
CA GLU A 62 -16.54 -1.51 9.68
C GLU A 62 -16.15 -2.99 9.57
N GLU A 63 -16.47 -3.63 8.45
CA GLU A 63 -16.05 -5.01 8.18
C GLU A 63 -14.53 -5.11 8.05
N VAL A 64 -13.88 -4.14 7.38
CA VAL A 64 -12.41 -4.08 7.32
C VAL A 64 -11.80 -3.95 8.72
N ILE A 65 -12.36 -3.11 9.60
CA ILE A 65 -11.92 -2.98 10.99
C ILE A 65 -12.05 -4.33 11.71
N SER A 66 -13.19 -5.01 11.58
CA SER A 66 -13.44 -6.31 12.19
C SER A 66 -12.45 -7.38 11.72
N VAL A 67 -12.10 -7.37 10.41
CA VAL A 67 -11.07 -8.26 9.85
C VAL A 67 -9.70 -7.96 10.47
N VAL A 68 -9.34 -6.68 10.63
CA VAL A 68 -8.06 -6.29 11.23
C VAL A 68 -8.00 -6.65 12.71
N GLU A 69 -9.09 -6.48 13.47
CA GLU A 69 -9.16 -6.91 14.86
C GLU A 69 -8.93 -8.42 15.02
N LEU A 70 -9.57 -9.22 14.16
CA LEU A 70 -9.36 -10.67 14.14
C LEU A 70 -7.91 -11.01 13.75
N ALA A 71 -7.37 -10.35 12.74
CA ALA A 71 -5.98 -10.54 12.30
C ALA A 71 -4.98 -10.19 13.41
N ALA A 72 -5.20 -9.09 14.13
CA ALA A 72 -4.36 -8.69 15.27
C ALA A 72 -4.35 -9.72 16.40
N LYS A 73 -5.50 -10.32 16.70
CA LYS A 73 -5.60 -11.44 17.68
C LYS A 73 -4.82 -12.68 17.24
N ASN A 74 -4.53 -12.81 15.94
CA ASN A 74 -3.76 -13.91 15.36
C ASN A 74 -2.32 -13.50 15.02
N GLY A 75 -1.79 -12.43 15.62
CA GLY A 75 -0.38 -12.05 15.52
C GLY A 75 -0.03 -11.12 14.34
N ILE A 76 -1.01 -10.64 13.58
CA ILE A 76 -0.75 -9.60 12.56
C ILE A 76 -0.48 -8.26 13.25
N LYS A 77 0.64 -7.64 12.90
CA LYS A 77 1.14 -6.37 13.47
C LYS A 77 1.19 -5.24 12.47
N HIS A 78 1.30 -5.55 11.19
CA HIS A 78 1.55 -4.60 10.14
C HIS A 78 0.44 -4.64 9.09
N ILE A 79 -0.24 -3.52 8.89
CA ILE A 79 -1.32 -3.39 7.91
C ILE A 79 -0.83 -2.54 6.73
N ARG A 80 -1.15 -2.99 5.51
CA ARG A 80 -1.00 -2.17 4.32
C ARG A 80 -2.32 -2.02 3.59
N LEU A 81 -2.77 -0.79 3.48
CA LEU A 81 -3.95 -0.43 2.71
C LEU A 81 -3.56 -0.17 1.26
N THR A 82 -4.33 -0.72 0.35
CA THR A 82 -4.15 -0.63 -1.10
C THR A 82 -5.51 -0.72 -1.80
N GLY A 83 -5.53 -1.00 -3.10
CA GLY A 83 -6.74 -1.19 -3.89
C GLY A 83 -6.44 -0.89 -5.35
N GLY A 84 -7.40 -0.31 -6.07
CA GLY A 84 -7.11 0.53 -7.21
C GLY A 84 -6.32 1.73 -6.72
N GLU A 85 -7.02 2.78 -6.26
CA GLU A 85 -6.39 3.87 -5.50
C GLU A 85 -7.12 4.01 -4.14
N PRO A 86 -6.46 3.69 -3.01
CA PRO A 86 -7.14 3.69 -1.70
C PRO A 86 -7.62 5.09 -1.26
N LEU A 87 -6.96 6.16 -1.70
CA LEU A 87 -7.34 7.53 -1.34
C LEU A 87 -8.66 8.00 -1.98
N VAL A 88 -9.19 7.29 -2.98
CA VAL A 88 -10.53 7.57 -3.51
C VAL A 88 -11.65 6.97 -2.63
N ARG A 89 -11.32 6.07 -1.70
CA ARG A 89 -12.29 5.47 -0.79
C ARG A 89 -12.68 6.51 0.27
N LYS A 90 -13.95 6.91 0.27
CA LYS A 90 -14.49 7.81 1.31
C LYS A 90 -14.30 7.19 2.69
N GLY A 91 -13.90 8.00 3.67
CA GLY A 91 -13.70 7.56 5.06
C GLY A 91 -12.33 6.93 5.34
N ILE A 92 -11.40 6.93 4.37
CA ILE A 92 -10.06 6.32 4.53
C ILE A 92 -9.28 6.87 5.75
N VAL A 93 -9.40 8.17 6.06
CA VAL A 93 -8.73 8.80 7.22
C VAL A 93 -9.26 8.18 8.53
N GLY A 94 -10.58 8.08 8.67
CA GLY A 94 -11.20 7.44 9.83
C GLY A 94 -10.85 5.95 9.95
N LEU A 95 -10.75 5.25 8.83
CA LEU A 95 -10.30 3.86 8.81
C LEU A 95 -8.86 3.71 9.33
N VAL A 96 -7.94 4.56 8.86
CA VAL A 96 -6.54 4.56 9.35
C VAL A 96 -6.52 4.80 10.86
N GLN A 97 -7.27 5.78 11.35
CA GLN A 97 -7.36 6.08 12.77
C GLN A 97 -7.90 4.89 13.59
N ALA A 98 -8.97 4.27 13.13
CA ALA A 98 -9.55 3.11 13.80
C ALA A 98 -8.57 1.93 13.84
N ILE A 99 -7.94 1.60 12.70
CA ILE A 99 -6.95 0.52 12.64
C ILE A 99 -5.76 0.79 13.59
N LYS A 100 -5.28 2.03 13.66
CA LYS A 100 -4.13 2.37 14.50
C LYS A 100 -4.42 2.23 16.00
N GLN A 101 -5.69 2.29 16.40
CA GLN A 101 -6.12 2.10 17.78
C GLN A 101 -6.29 0.62 18.18
N ILE A 102 -6.26 -0.32 17.22
CA ILE A 102 -6.41 -1.75 17.49
C ILE A 102 -5.15 -2.24 18.22
N LYS A 103 -5.36 -2.84 19.41
CA LYS A 103 -4.29 -3.43 20.21
C LYS A 103 -3.55 -4.51 19.41
N GLY A 104 -2.23 -4.42 19.35
CA GLY A 104 -1.37 -5.35 18.61
C GLY A 104 -0.95 -4.84 17.22
N ILE A 105 -1.63 -3.83 16.67
CA ILE A 105 -1.18 -3.20 15.42
C ILE A 105 -0.06 -2.19 15.69
N GLU A 106 1.09 -2.48 15.14
CA GLU A 106 2.30 -1.66 15.30
C GLU A 106 2.42 -0.60 14.19
N SER A 107 2.07 -0.94 12.95
CA SER A 107 2.17 0.01 11.84
C SER A 107 1.06 -0.12 10.80
N VAL A 108 0.66 1.04 10.26
CA VAL A 108 -0.26 1.17 9.13
C VAL A 108 0.47 1.87 7.99
N ALA A 109 0.48 1.25 6.83
CA ALA A 109 1.09 1.77 5.62
C ALA A 109 0.07 1.90 4.49
N LEU A 110 0.31 2.83 3.57
CA LEU A 110 -0.53 3.05 2.39
C LEU A 110 0.29 2.83 1.12
N THR A 111 -0.33 2.23 0.08
CA THR A 111 0.20 2.25 -1.28
C THR A 111 -0.74 3.06 -2.15
N THR A 112 -0.25 4.13 -2.76
CA THR A 112 -1.04 5.13 -3.50
C THR A 112 -0.30 5.57 -4.77
N ASN A 113 -1.01 6.14 -5.73
CA ASN A 113 -0.40 6.86 -6.86
C ASN A 113 0.04 8.29 -6.49
N GLY A 114 -0.26 8.75 -5.27
CA GLY A 114 0.20 10.02 -4.72
C GLY A 114 -0.63 11.25 -5.08
N ILE A 115 -1.47 11.20 -6.11
CA ILE A 115 -2.18 12.38 -6.64
C ILE A 115 -3.06 13.08 -5.60
N LEU A 116 -3.74 12.32 -4.76
CA LEU A 116 -4.62 12.86 -3.71
C LEU A 116 -3.89 13.13 -2.39
N LEU A 117 -2.64 12.70 -2.28
CA LEU A 117 -1.90 12.81 -1.03
C LEU A 117 -1.70 14.26 -0.55
N PRO A 118 -1.41 15.27 -1.42
CA PRO A 118 -1.23 16.64 -0.96
C PRO A 118 -2.41 17.20 -0.16
N THR A 119 -3.63 16.81 -0.50
CA THR A 119 -4.85 17.28 0.19
C THR A 119 -5.21 16.49 1.43
N MET A 120 -4.62 15.30 1.62
CA MET A 120 -4.99 14.35 2.69
C MET A 120 -3.83 14.04 3.65
N ALA A 121 -2.60 14.42 3.32
CA ALA A 121 -1.41 14.00 4.06
C ALA A 121 -1.45 14.43 5.54
N ASN A 122 -1.88 15.65 5.83
CA ASN A 122 -2.03 16.14 7.19
C ASN A 122 -2.99 15.26 8.00
N ASP A 123 -4.16 14.99 7.48
CA ASP A 123 -5.20 14.24 8.17
C ASP A 123 -4.81 12.77 8.34
N LEU A 124 -4.17 12.18 7.31
CA LEU A 124 -3.64 10.82 7.38
C LEU A 124 -2.52 10.70 8.42
N LYS A 125 -1.63 11.69 8.51
CA LYS A 125 -0.58 11.73 9.54
C LYS A 125 -1.18 11.80 10.94
N ASN A 126 -2.13 12.69 11.14
CA ASN A 126 -2.84 12.85 12.42
C ASN A 126 -3.65 11.59 12.80
N ALA A 127 -4.18 10.86 11.81
CA ALA A 127 -4.86 9.58 12.00
C ALA A 127 -3.89 8.44 12.37
N GLY A 128 -2.57 8.65 12.30
CA GLY A 128 -1.56 7.68 12.69
C GLY A 128 -1.03 6.82 11.53
N LEU A 129 -1.17 7.27 10.26
CA LEU A 129 -0.51 6.62 9.15
C LEU A 129 1.01 6.73 9.29
N ASP A 130 1.71 5.61 9.30
CA ASP A 130 3.16 5.58 9.55
C ASP A 130 3.97 5.80 8.26
N ARG A 131 3.56 5.16 7.15
CA ARG A 131 4.37 5.10 5.93
C ARG A 131 3.53 5.15 4.66
N VAL A 132 4.13 5.71 3.60
CA VAL A 132 3.54 5.68 2.27
C VAL A 132 4.49 5.04 1.24
N ASN A 133 3.90 4.28 0.32
CA ASN A 133 4.57 3.81 -0.88
C ASN A 133 3.85 4.47 -2.06
N ILE A 134 4.57 5.24 -2.85
CA ILE A 134 4.01 5.97 -3.98
C ILE A 134 4.40 5.23 -5.26
N SER A 135 3.41 4.90 -6.07
CA SER A 135 3.63 4.29 -7.39
C SER A 135 3.90 5.38 -8.41
N LEU A 136 5.06 5.33 -9.07
CA LEU A 136 5.49 6.31 -10.06
C LEU A 136 6.39 5.63 -11.09
N ASP A 137 5.92 5.50 -12.33
CA ASP A 137 6.61 4.69 -13.36
C ASP A 137 7.40 5.51 -14.37
N SER A 138 7.27 6.84 -14.35
CA SER A 138 8.08 7.74 -15.17
C SER A 138 8.31 9.09 -14.51
N LEU A 139 9.47 9.67 -14.74
CA LEU A 139 9.85 11.05 -14.40
C LEU A 139 9.80 11.97 -15.63
N ASP A 140 9.44 11.43 -16.78
CA ASP A 140 9.14 12.18 -18.00
C ASP A 140 7.63 12.47 -18.07
N LYS A 141 7.26 13.72 -18.33
CA LYS A 141 5.87 14.19 -18.32
C LYS A 141 4.99 13.49 -19.36
N ASP A 142 5.52 13.37 -20.57
CA ASP A 142 4.74 12.84 -21.69
C ASP A 142 4.60 11.33 -21.56
N GLN A 143 5.67 10.67 -21.12
CA GLN A 143 5.67 9.24 -20.83
C GLN A 143 4.78 8.92 -19.63
N TYR A 144 4.83 9.68 -18.54
CA TYR A 144 3.91 9.49 -17.41
C TYR A 144 2.45 9.58 -17.87
N ARG A 145 2.14 10.58 -18.70
CA ARG A 145 0.79 10.73 -19.27
C ARG A 145 0.40 9.55 -20.15
N ALA A 146 1.33 9.07 -20.99
CA ALA A 146 1.10 7.91 -21.85
C ALA A 146 0.85 6.62 -21.01
N ILE A 147 1.61 6.43 -19.93
CA ILE A 147 1.46 5.27 -19.04
C ILE A 147 0.14 5.34 -18.25
N THR A 148 -0.16 6.49 -17.64
CA THR A 148 -1.31 6.63 -16.72
C THR A 148 -2.62 6.99 -17.41
N ARG A 149 -2.56 7.42 -18.68
CA ARG A 149 -3.66 7.91 -19.53
C ARG A 149 -4.32 9.21 -19.04
N CYS A 150 -4.52 9.39 -17.75
CA CYS A 150 -5.29 10.51 -17.18
C CYS A 150 -4.61 11.26 -16.03
N GLY A 151 -3.40 10.90 -15.63
CA GLY A 151 -2.67 11.60 -14.57
C GLY A 151 -1.75 12.71 -15.09
N THR A 152 -1.29 13.58 -14.19
CA THR A 152 -0.16 14.49 -14.46
C THR A 152 1.02 14.14 -13.57
N LEU A 153 2.25 14.23 -14.11
CA LEU A 153 3.46 13.99 -13.34
C LEU A 153 3.60 14.99 -12.19
N ALA A 154 3.18 16.23 -12.41
CA ALA A 154 3.25 17.27 -11.39
C ALA A 154 2.45 16.91 -10.14
N ASP A 155 1.25 16.34 -10.29
CA ASP A 155 0.43 15.93 -9.16
C ASP A 155 1.07 14.77 -8.37
N ALA A 156 1.66 13.81 -9.09
CA ALA A 156 2.36 12.69 -8.45
C ALA A 156 3.62 13.15 -7.68
N LEU A 157 4.39 14.07 -8.25
CA LEU A 157 5.54 14.68 -7.59
C LEU A 157 5.13 15.49 -6.36
N ALA A 158 4.05 16.28 -6.46
CA ALA A 158 3.49 16.99 -5.30
C ALA A 158 3.10 16.01 -4.18
N GLY A 159 2.62 14.82 -4.53
CA GLY A 159 2.37 13.75 -3.57
C GLY A 159 3.63 13.26 -2.85
N ILE A 160 4.75 13.15 -3.56
CA ILE A 160 6.04 12.80 -2.95
C ILE A 160 6.50 13.91 -2.00
N ASP A 161 6.41 15.17 -2.45
CA ASP A 161 6.81 16.31 -1.62
C ASP A 161 5.92 16.43 -0.36
N ALA A 162 4.62 16.19 -0.47
CA ALA A 162 3.73 16.12 0.69
C ALA A 162 4.11 14.97 1.63
N ALA A 163 4.45 13.79 1.10
CA ALA A 163 4.87 12.66 1.91
C ALA A 163 6.14 12.98 2.73
N LEU A 164 7.10 13.66 2.12
CA LEU A 164 8.32 14.09 2.79
C LEU A 164 8.07 15.22 3.79
N HIS A 165 7.24 16.20 3.44
CA HIS A 165 6.88 17.33 4.29
C HIS A 165 6.19 16.90 5.58
N TYR A 166 5.26 15.93 5.51
CA TYR A 166 4.56 15.38 6.68
C TYR A 166 5.32 14.21 7.32
N GLU A 167 6.58 14.00 6.96
CA GLU A 167 7.48 13.03 7.59
C GLU A 167 6.91 11.60 7.65
N PHE A 168 6.32 11.12 6.56
CA PHE A 168 6.04 9.70 6.42
C PHE A 168 7.35 8.95 6.18
N ALA A 169 7.82 8.18 7.14
CA ALA A 169 9.14 7.55 7.07
C ALA A 169 9.06 6.02 7.18
N PRO A 170 9.71 5.31 6.25
CA PRO A 170 10.33 5.78 5.01
C PRO A 170 9.32 6.02 3.89
N VAL A 171 9.52 7.07 3.09
CA VAL A 171 8.83 7.24 1.79
C VAL A 171 9.45 6.29 0.79
N LYS A 172 8.62 5.50 0.12
CA LYS A 172 9.08 4.56 -0.91
C LYS A 172 8.42 4.84 -2.24
N ILE A 173 9.22 4.92 -3.29
CA ILE A 173 8.75 5.01 -4.67
C ILE A 173 8.80 3.60 -5.27
N ASN A 174 7.67 3.12 -5.73
CA ASN A 174 7.55 1.87 -6.48
C ASN A 174 7.53 2.18 -7.97
N VAL A 175 8.46 1.60 -8.71
CA VAL A 175 8.55 1.71 -10.16
C VAL A 175 8.34 0.33 -10.74
N VAL A 176 7.21 0.11 -11.42
CA VAL A 176 6.98 -1.13 -12.17
C VAL A 176 7.75 -1.04 -13.47
N VAL A 177 8.71 -1.94 -13.66
CA VAL A 177 9.58 -1.91 -14.83
C VAL A 177 8.97 -2.77 -15.93
N VAL A 178 8.57 -2.09 -17.01
CA VAL A 178 7.88 -2.69 -18.14
C VAL A 178 8.71 -2.50 -19.40
N ARG A 179 9.00 -3.59 -20.13
CA ARG A 179 9.74 -3.55 -21.39
C ARG A 179 9.03 -2.63 -22.41
N HIS A 180 9.79 -1.84 -23.12
CA HIS A 180 9.32 -0.90 -24.15
C HIS A 180 8.57 0.35 -23.65
N LEU A 181 8.45 0.57 -22.33
CA LEU A 181 7.93 1.84 -21.82
C LEU A 181 9.01 2.94 -21.67
N ASN A 182 10.25 2.71 -22.17
CA ASN A 182 11.37 3.68 -22.17
C ASN A 182 11.61 4.39 -20.84
N GLN A 183 11.41 3.70 -19.73
CA GLN A 183 11.59 4.25 -18.38
C GLN A 183 13.07 4.53 -18.12
N ASN A 184 13.41 5.77 -17.77
CA ASN A 184 14.78 6.11 -17.38
C ASN A 184 15.04 5.73 -15.90
N LEU A 185 15.42 4.48 -15.66
CA LEU A 185 15.61 3.95 -14.31
C LEU A 185 16.74 4.66 -13.55
N ALA A 186 17.77 5.15 -14.26
CA ALA A 186 18.88 5.89 -13.64
C ALA A 186 18.42 7.21 -13.01
N GLN A 187 17.42 7.89 -13.60
CA GLN A 187 16.84 9.09 -12.99
C GLN A 187 16.11 8.79 -11.68
N PHE A 188 15.41 7.65 -11.58
CA PHE A 188 14.80 7.21 -10.34
C PHE A 188 15.86 6.93 -9.27
N ALA A 189 16.94 6.24 -9.62
CA ALA A 189 18.03 5.99 -8.69
C ALA A 189 18.64 7.30 -8.15
N ARG A 190 18.80 8.31 -8.99
CA ARG A 190 19.33 9.63 -8.59
C ARG A 190 18.44 10.35 -7.56
N LEU A 191 17.12 10.14 -7.55
CA LEU A 191 16.25 10.74 -6.54
C LEU A 191 16.66 10.38 -5.11
N THR A 192 17.31 9.23 -4.90
CA THR A 192 17.77 8.80 -3.58
C THR A 192 18.99 9.56 -3.10
N LEU A 193 19.70 10.28 -3.97
CA LEU A 193 20.83 11.13 -3.61
C LEU A 193 20.35 12.49 -3.07
N ASP A 194 19.22 12.98 -3.60
CA ASP A 194 18.72 14.33 -3.31
C ASP A 194 17.63 14.35 -2.25
N LYS A 195 16.90 13.24 -2.09
CA LYS A 195 15.73 13.15 -1.20
C LYS A 195 15.83 11.91 -0.29
N PRO A 196 15.40 11.99 0.98
CA PRO A 196 15.39 10.86 1.92
C PRO A 196 14.26 9.89 1.60
N LEU A 197 14.37 9.19 0.49
CA LEU A 197 13.39 8.22 -0.01
C LEU A 197 14.06 6.95 -0.52
N HIS A 198 13.29 5.89 -0.68
CA HIS A 198 13.75 4.64 -1.25
C HIS A 198 13.06 4.43 -2.60
N VAL A 199 13.82 4.08 -3.62
CA VAL A 199 13.27 3.63 -4.90
C VAL A 199 13.32 2.10 -4.96
N ARG A 200 12.23 1.51 -5.41
CA ARG A 200 12.11 0.06 -5.61
C ARG A 200 11.67 -0.22 -7.03
N PHE A 201 12.54 -0.86 -7.77
CA PHE A 201 12.19 -1.39 -9.08
C PHE A 201 11.49 -2.74 -8.90
N ILE A 202 10.31 -2.86 -9.49
CA ILE A 202 9.44 -4.02 -9.39
C ILE A 202 9.32 -4.62 -10.79
N GLU A 203 9.72 -5.87 -10.94
CA GLU A 203 9.50 -6.59 -12.19
C GLU A 203 8.00 -6.70 -12.47
N TYR A 204 7.59 -6.37 -13.68
CA TYR A 204 6.20 -6.47 -14.08
C TYR A 204 5.74 -7.94 -14.04
N MET A 205 4.65 -8.18 -13.34
CA MET A 205 3.96 -9.47 -13.32
C MET A 205 2.79 -9.41 -14.30
N PRO A 206 2.75 -10.31 -15.31
CA PRO A 206 1.69 -10.31 -16.31
C PRO A 206 0.30 -10.42 -15.66
N MET A 207 -0.57 -9.49 -15.99
CA MET A 207 -1.99 -9.55 -15.67
C MET A 207 -2.73 -10.20 -16.83
N ALA A 208 -3.79 -10.96 -16.57
CA ALA A 208 -4.55 -11.65 -17.61
C ALA A 208 -5.03 -10.66 -18.70
N GLY A 209 -4.76 -10.99 -19.97
CA GLY A 209 -5.16 -10.20 -21.14
C GLY A 209 -4.26 -9.01 -21.51
N GLN A 210 -3.07 -8.90 -20.92
CA GLN A 210 -2.10 -7.84 -21.22
C GLN A 210 -0.84 -8.41 -21.88
N ASP A 211 -0.39 -7.79 -22.99
CA ASP A 211 0.81 -8.20 -23.74
C ASP A 211 2.12 -7.56 -23.23
N TYR A 212 2.10 -6.94 -22.05
CA TYR A 212 3.29 -6.33 -21.48
C TYR A 212 4.23 -7.38 -20.89
N ARG A 213 5.54 -7.12 -20.98
CA ARG A 213 6.59 -7.96 -20.41
C ARG A 213 7.45 -7.15 -19.45
N GLY A 214 7.85 -7.76 -18.34
CA GLY A 214 8.82 -7.19 -17.43
C GLY A 214 10.25 -7.20 -17.99
N LEU A 215 11.12 -6.41 -17.40
CA LEU A 215 12.57 -6.52 -17.55
C LEU A 215 13.10 -7.34 -16.38
N PRO A 216 13.83 -8.43 -16.62
CA PRO A 216 14.42 -9.19 -15.53
C PRO A 216 15.49 -8.35 -14.81
N ILE A 217 15.71 -8.66 -13.55
CA ILE A 217 16.65 -7.91 -12.68
C ILE A 217 18.06 -7.83 -13.26
N SER A 218 18.49 -8.84 -14.02
CA SER A 218 19.79 -8.87 -14.69
C SER A 218 19.95 -7.78 -15.76
N GLU A 219 18.85 -7.40 -16.43
CA GLU A 219 18.84 -6.32 -17.42
C GLU A 219 18.69 -4.93 -16.76
N ILE A 220 18.02 -4.87 -15.60
CA ILE A 220 17.84 -3.62 -14.85
C ILE A 220 19.17 -3.10 -14.26
N LYS A 221 20.11 -4.01 -13.98
CA LYS A 221 21.41 -3.70 -13.36
C LYS A 221 22.49 -3.30 -14.36
N GLN A 222 22.24 -3.33 -15.64
CA GLN A 222 23.15 -2.91 -16.70
C GLN A 222 22.99 -1.43 -17.00
#